data_c004d999fd99540b9f360dae6fbc58ad
#
_entry.id   c004d999fd99540b9f360dae6fbc58ad
#
_cell.length_a   1.000
_cell.length_b   1.000
_cell.length_c   1.000
_cell.angle_alpha   90.00
_cell.angle_beta   90.00
_cell.angle_gamma   90.00
#
_symmetry.space_group_name_H-M   'P 1'
#
loop_
_entity.id
_entity.type
_entity.pdbx_description
1 polymer ?
#
loop_
_entity_poly.entity_id
_entity_poly.type
_entity_poly.pdbx_seq_one_letter_code
_entity_poly.pdbx_strand_id
1 'polypeptide(L)'
;MTTAAAFFDLDRTLMSGSSAYYFGKAVYREGLVSRRRLARDAGNAVLFRLYGASDEKSEALRDRILASVAGHEADIFRRLAASVIEELLPRIRPEAQALLDMHSEAGRDVYIISASPVEIVSELARALDIEGGLGTESEIVDGVYTGRLAAPFCYGEGKAVVLRKLAADEGYDLARCYAYSDSASDLPMMQLVGNPIAVNPDRPMMAVAHRRGWPVVEFARERKQIIRLSVASGGALASAACGYGLGRRHERRSAPLRRLPRRVLSR
;
A
#
# COMPACT_ATOMS: atom_id res chain seq x y z
N MET A 1 7.25 21.97 -10.14
CA MET A 1 6.38 20.88 -10.59
C MET A 1 7.18 19.59 -10.46
N THR A 2 6.73 18.66 -9.65
CA THR A 2 7.33 17.32 -9.54
C THR A 2 7.15 16.61 -10.88
N THR A 3 8.24 16.07 -11.44
CA THR A 3 8.21 15.34 -12.71
C THR A 3 8.25 13.83 -12.48
N ALA A 4 8.19 13.38 -11.24
CA ALA A 4 8.30 11.97 -10.87
C ALA A 4 7.51 11.67 -9.60
N ALA A 5 6.91 10.48 -9.55
CA ALA A 5 6.18 9.98 -8.41
C ALA A 5 6.65 8.56 -8.02
N ALA A 6 6.27 8.13 -6.80
CA ALA A 6 6.51 6.79 -6.31
C ALA A 6 5.16 6.10 -5.99
N PHE A 7 4.96 4.94 -6.57
CA PHE A 7 3.74 4.14 -6.46
C PHE A 7 4.00 2.88 -5.62
N PHE A 8 3.23 2.70 -4.58
CA PHE A 8 3.38 1.57 -3.66
C PHE A 8 2.13 0.69 -3.67
N ASP A 9 2.31 -0.60 -3.92
CA ASP A 9 1.28 -1.56 -3.55
C ASP A 9 1.12 -1.59 -2.03
N LEU A 10 -0.08 -1.95 -1.54
CA LEU A 10 -0.42 -1.91 -0.12
C LEU A 10 -0.13 -3.22 0.59
N ASP A 11 -0.84 -4.28 0.17
CA ASP A 11 -0.89 -5.54 0.89
C ASP A 11 0.44 -6.31 0.76
N ARG A 12 1.11 -6.62 1.90
CA ARG A 12 2.42 -7.30 1.97
C ARG A 12 3.60 -6.46 1.44
N THR A 13 3.34 -5.33 0.81
CA THR A 13 4.33 -4.35 0.38
C THR A 13 4.51 -3.27 1.44
N LEU A 14 3.58 -2.31 1.56
CA LEU A 14 3.63 -1.28 2.60
C LEU A 14 3.30 -1.84 3.99
N MET A 15 2.33 -2.74 4.08
CA MET A 15 1.85 -3.30 5.34
C MET A 15 2.08 -4.80 5.44
N SER A 16 2.08 -5.31 6.67
CA SER A 16 2.03 -6.74 6.94
C SER A 16 0.58 -7.23 6.94
N GLY A 17 0.27 -8.24 6.12
CA GLY A 17 -1.07 -8.82 6.04
C GLY A 17 -1.88 -8.31 4.87
N SER A 18 -3.21 -8.24 5.02
CA SER A 18 -4.16 -7.85 3.97
C SER A 18 -5.17 -6.84 4.49
N SER A 19 -5.26 -5.69 3.83
CA SER A 19 -6.25 -4.63 4.10
C SER A 19 -7.68 -5.14 3.93
N ALA A 20 -7.92 -6.00 2.94
CA ALA A 20 -9.22 -6.63 2.72
C ALA A 20 -9.71 -7.47 3.90
N TYR A 21 -8.79 -8.11 4.67
CA TYR A 21 -9.16 -8.84 5.89
C TYR A 21 -9.71 -7.91 6.97
N TYR A 22 -9.04 -6.76 7.21
CA TYR A 22 -9.46 -5.80 8.23
C TYR A 22 -10.76 -5.12 7.85
N PHE A 23 -10.93 -4.78 6.57
CA PHE A 23 -12.17 -4.24 6.07
C PHE A 23 -13.33 -5.24 6.20
N GLY A 24 -13.14 -6.48 5.76
CA GLY A 24 -14.14 -7.54 5.93
C GLY A 24 -14.56 -7.77 7.38
N LYS A 25 -13.61 -7.66 8.32
CA LYS A 25 -13.86 -7.73 9.77
C LYS A 25 -14.69 -6.54 10.26
N ALA A 26 -14.41 -5.32 9.78
CA ALA A 26 -15.19 -4.13 10.11
C ALA A 26 -16.62 -4.22 9.58
N VAL A 27 -16.79 -4.57 8.30
CA VAL A 27 -18.10 -4.79 7.66
C VAL A 27 -18.92 -5.86 8.39
N TYR A 28 -18.26 -6.91 8.89
CA TYR A 28 -18.93 -7.95 9.71
C TYR A 28 -19.36 -7.41 11.08
N ARG A 29 -18.52 -6.62 11.77
CA ARG A 29 -18.83 -6.02 13.08
C ARG A 29 -20.05 -5.10 13.01
N GLU A 30 -20.21 -4.38 11.91
CA GLU A 30 -21.38 -3.55 11.63
C GLU A 30 -22.61 -4.34 11.18
N GLY A 31 -22.51 -5.69 11.10
CA GLY A 31 -23.64 -6.54 10.74
C GLY A 31 -24.05 -6.50 9.25
N LEU A 32 -23.25 -5.85 8.40
CA LEU A 32 -23.51 -5.72 6.96
C LEU A 32 -23.32 -7.05 6.20
N VAL A 33 -22.54 -7.98 6.75
CA VAL A 33 -22.33 -9.31 6.18
C VAL A 33 -22.48 -10.40 7.25
N SER A 34 -23.04 -11.56 6.85
CA SER A 34 -23.22 -12.71 7.76
C SER A 34 -21.89 -13.45 8.00
N ARG A 35 -21.78 -14.16 9.16
CA ARG A 35 -20.63 -15.03 9.48
C ARG A 35 -20.36 -16.07 8.39
N ARG A 36 -21.41 -16.66 7.81
CA ARG A 36 -21.28 -17.67 6.74
C ARG A 36 -20.64 -17.07 5.49
N ARG A 37 -21.00 -15.83 5.15
CA ARG A 37 -20.45 -15.10 4.00
C ARG A 37 -18.98 -14.74 4.25
N LEU A 38 -18.66 -14.17 5.41
CA LEU A 38 -17.29 -13.84 5.79
C LEU A 38 -16.36 -15.05 5.78
N ALA A 39 -16.79 -16.19 6.36
CA ALA A 39 -16.00 -17.43 6.38
C ALA A 39 -15.75 -17.99 4.97
N ARG A 40 -16.76 -17.94 4.09
CA ARG A 40 -16.63 -18.36 2.69
C ARG A 40 -15.65 -17.46 1.92
N ASP A 41 -15.73 -16.15 2.11
CA ASP A 41 -14.89 -15.18 1.42
C ASP A 41 -13.44 -15.26 1.92
N ALA A 42 -13.21 -15.47 3.22
CA ALA A 42 -11.91 -15.76 3.79
C ALA A 42 -11.31 -17.07 3.23
N GLY A 43 -12.09 -18.14 3.13
CA GLY A 43 -11.67 -19.41 2.52
C GLY A 43 -11.26 -19.24 1.06
N ASN A 44 -12.02 -18.48 0.28
CA ASN A 44 -11.71 -18.18 -1.12
C ASN A 44 -10.45 -17.32 -1.26
N ALA A 45 -10.23 -16.36 -0.37
CA ALA A 45 -9.01 -15.55 -0.34
C ALA A 45 -7.75 -16.40 -0.05
N VAL A 46 -7.87 -17.40 0.84
CA VAL A 46 -6.79 -18.37 1.11
C VAL A 46 -6.52 -19.23 -0.12
N LEU A 47 -7.55 -19.76 -0.78
CA LEU A 47 -7.41 -20.56 -2.01
C LEU A 47 -6.80 -19.73 -3.15
N PHE A 48 -7.24 -18.49 -3.32
CA PHE A 48 -6.66 -17.53 -4.27
C PHE A 48 -5.16 -17.34 -4.02
N ARG A 49 -4.77 -17.21 -2.75
CA ARG A 49 -3.38 -17.05 -2.34
C ARG A 49 -2.51 -18.29 -2.61
N LEU A 50 -3.06 -19.50 -2.43
CA LEU A 50 -2.32 -20.75 -2.56
C LEU A 50 -2.13 -21.19 -4.01
N TYR A 51 -3.12 -20.95 -4.86
CA TYR A 51 -3.17 -21.47 -6.23
C TYR A 51 -2.89 -20.42 -7.31
N GLY A 52 -2.58 -19.17 -6.91
CA GLY A 52 -2.33 -18.05 -7.83
C GLY A 52 -3.61 -17.46 -8.41
N ALA A 53 -3.50 -16.22 -8.86
CA ALA A 53 -4.58 -15.52 -9.54
C ALA A 53 -4.61 -15.92 -11.02
N SER A 54 -5.64 -16.63 -11.46
CA SER A 54 -6.07 -16.52 -12.84
C SER A 54 -7.00 -15.29 -12.96
N ASP A 55 -7.04 -14.66 -14.13
CA ASP A 55 -7.90 -13.49 -14.37
C ASP A 55 -9.36 -13.77 -14.00
N GLU A 56 -9.88 -14.96 -14.33
CA GLU A 56 -11.23 -15.40 -13.96
C GLU A 56 -11.49 -15.42 -12.43
N LYS A 57 -10.49 -15.82 -11.62
CA LYS A 57 -10.65 -15.84 -10.15
C LYS A 57 -10.63 -14.43 -9.57
N SER A 58 -9.83 -13.53 -10.16
CA SER A 58 -9.78 -12.12 -9.78
C SER A 58 -11.10 -11.43 -10.10
N GLU A 59 -11.67 -11.69 -11.26
CA GLU A 59 -12.98 -11.18 -11.67
C GLU A 59 -14.11 -11.71 -10.77
N ALA A 60 -14.12 -13.01 -10.48
CA ALA A 60 -15.10 -13.61 -9.58
C ALA A 60 -14.99 -13.08 -8.14
N LEU A 61 -13.80 -12.70 -7.68
CA LEU A 61 -13.62 -12.04 -6.38
C LEU A 61 -14.17 -10.62 -6.42
N ARG A 62 -13.82 -9.84 -7.45
CA ARG A 62 -14.35 -8.50 -7.71
C ARG A 62 -15.88 -8.51 -7.68
N ASP A 63 -16.51 -9.36 -8.48
CA ASP A 63 -17.98 -9.41 -8.63
C ASP A 63 -18.68 -9.74 -7.31
N ARG A 64 -18.08 -10.63 -6.50
CA ARG A 64 -18.58 -10.93 -5.15
C ARG A 64 -18.46 -9.74 -4.19
N ILE A 65 -17.34 -9.00 -4.24
CA ILE A 65 -17.16 -7.80 -3.43
C ILE A 65 -18.21 -6.76 -3.81
N LEU A 66 -18.36 -6.48 -5.10
CA LEU A 66 -19.35 -5.53 -5.61
C LEU A 66 -20.78 -5.91 -5.22
N ALA A 67 -21.16 -7.18 -5.41
CA ALA A 67 -22.46 -7.69 -4.98
C ALA A 67 -22.66 -7.64 -3.44
N SER A 68 -21.59 -7.51 -2.66
CA SER A 68 -21.69 -7.39 -1.20
C SER A 68 -22.01 -5.98 -0.73
N VAL A 69 -21.64 -4.98 -1.50
CA VAL A 69 -21.87 -3.56 -1.17
C VAL A 69 -23.10 -3.00 -1.88
N ALA A 70 -23.60 -3.67 -2.92
CA ALA A 70 -24.77 -3.23 -3.69
C ALA A 70 -25.99 -2.95 -2.79
N GLY A 71 -26.62 -1.80 -2.98
CA GLY A 71 -27.80 -1.37 -2.21
C GLY A 71 -27.50 -0.75 -0.86
N HIS A 72 -26.21 -0.66 -0.44
CA HIS A 72 -25.83 0.01 0.79
C HIS A 72 -25.40 1.46 0.55
N GLU A 73 -25.64 2.33 1.53
CA GLU A 73 -25.21 3.72 1.51
C GLU A 73 -23.66 3.83 1.55
N ALA A 74 -23.09 4.65 0.66
CA ALA A 74 -21.65 4.86 0.57
C ALA A 74 -21.04 5.45 1.86
N ASP A 75 -21.80 6.30 2.57
CA ASP A 75 -21.35 6.92 3.80
C ASP A 75 -21.10 5.94 4.95
N ILE A 76 -21.77 4.78 4.94
CA ILE A 76 -21.49 3.71 5.90
C ILE A 76 -20.04 3.21 5.68
N PHE A 77 -19.68 2.97 4.42
CA PHE A 77 -18.34 2.44 4.08
C PHE A 77 -17.23 3.47 4.27
N ARG A 78 -17.51 4.77 4.06
CA ARG A 78 -16.56 5.85 4.39
C ARG A 78 -16.27 5.92 5.89
N ARG A 79 -17.30 5.82 6.74
CA ARG A 79 -17.11 5.76 8.21
C ARG A 79 -16.37 4.49 8.62
N LEU A 80 -16.67 3.36 7.99
CA LEU A 80 -15.95 2.11 8.24
C LEU A 80 -14.48 2.21 7.83
N ALA A 81 -14.17 2.83 6.70
CA ALA A 81 -12.81 3.05 6.26
C ALA A 81 -12.01 3.78 7.35
N ALA A 82 -12.53 4.88 7.90
CA ALA A 82 -11.87 5.60 8.98
C ALA A 82 -11.55 4.71 10.20
N SER A 83 -12.49 3.84 10.63
CA SER A 83 -12.25 2.90 11.74
C SER A 83 -11.22 1.82 11.42
N VAL A 84 -11.12 1.41 10.16
CA VAL A 84 -10.15 0.41 9.71
C VAL A 84 -8.73 0.96 9.73
N ILE A 85 -8.55 2.25 9.46
CA ILE A 85 -7.21 2.88 9.45
C ILE A 85 -6.51 2.73 10.81
N GLU A 86 -7.20 2.84 11.92
CA GLU A 86 -6.64 2.63 13.26
C GLU A 86 -6.05 1.20 13.43
N GLU A 87 -6.66 0.19 12.78
CA GLU A 87 -6.15 -1.18 12.77
C GLU A 87 -5.02 -1.38 11.73
N LEU A 88 -4.97 -0.58 10.65
CA LEU A 88 -3.97 -0.70 9.58
C LEU A 88 -2.66 0.02 9.90
N LEU A 89 -2.69 1.23 10.45
CA LEU A 89 -1.50 2.05 10.71
C LEU A 89 -0.41 1.31 11.51
N PRO A 90 -0.72 0.57 12.60
CA PRO A 90 0.30 -0.18 13.33
C PRO A 90 0.94 -1.32 12.53
N ARG A 91 0.40 -1.65 11.36
CA ARG A 91 0.87 -2.72 10.48
C ARG A 91 1.72 -2.23 9.33
N ILE A 92 1.79 -0.93 9.13
CA ILE A 92 2.74 -0.32 8.19
C ILE A 92 4.15 -0.70 8.64
N ARG A 93 4.92 -1.23 7.71
CA ARG A 93 6.29 -1.68 7.99
C ARG A 93 7.18 -0.46 8.20
N PRO A 94 8.04 -0.45 9.23
CA PRO A 94 8.96 0.67 9.45
C PRO A 94 9.89 0.92 8.25
N GLU A 95 10.28 -0.15 7.55
CA GLU A 95 11.10 -0.06 6.35
C GLU A 95 10.33 0.57 5.18
N ALA A 96 9.04 0.26 5.06
CA ALA A 96 8.18 0.87 4.06
C ALA A 96 7.94 2.35 4.37
N GLN A 97 7.69 2.71 5.64
CA GLN A 97 7.60 4.11 6.06
C GLN A 97 8.87 4.89 5.70
N ALA A 98 10.04 4.31 5.93
CA ALA A 98 11.30 4.96 5.55
C ALA A 98 11.43 5.19 4.03
N LEU A 99 10.84 4.33 3.20
CA LEU A 99 10.80 4.53 1.76
C LEU A 99 9.82 5.65 1.37
N LEU A 100 8.64 5.74 2.01
CA LEU A 100 7.70 6.85 1.82
C LEU A 100 8.40 8.17 2.17
N ASP A 101 8.99 8.27 3.37
CA ASP A 101 9.71 9.44 3.85
C ASP A 101 10.83 9.86 2.86
N MET A 102 11.63 8.90 2.37
CA MET A 102 12.71 9.13 1.41
C MET A 102 12.19 9.73 0.09
N HIS A 103 11.04 9.28 -0.41
CA HIS A 103 10.48 9.83 -1.64
C HIS A 103 9.94 11.25 -1.42
N SER A 104 9.20 11.46 -0.34
CA SER A 104 8.67 12.78 0.04
C SER A 104 9.80 13.80 0.26
N GLU A 105 10.87 13.42 0.97
CA GLU A 105 12.06 14.28 1.18
C GLU A 105 12.81 14.60 -0.13
N ALA A 106 12.73 13.69 -1.11
CA ALA A 106 13.30 13.95 -2.44
C ALA A 106 12.36 14.75 -3.35
N GLY A 107 11.24 15.27 -2.83
CA GLY A 107 10.26 16.07 -3.55
C GLY A 107 9.50 15.27 -4.62
N ARG A 108 9.31 13.98 -4.44
CA ARG A 108 8.48 13.14 -5.30
C ARG A 108 7.13 12.91 -4.63
N ASP A 109 6.07 13.01 -5.40
CA ASP A 109 4.72 12.67 -4.94
C ASP A 109 4.63 11.16 -4.67
N VAL A 110 3.92 10.79 -3.62
CA VAL A 110 3.85 9.39 -3.17
C VAL A 110 2.40 8.92 -3.17
N TYR A 111 2.15 7.78 -3.82
CA TYR A 111 0.82 7.20 -3.94
C TYR A 111 0.78 5.75 -3.48
N ILE A 112 -0.31 5.37 -2.84
CA ILE A 112 -0.69 3.95 -2.67
C ILE A 112 -1.53 3.54 -3.89
N ILE A 113 -1.27 2.35 -4.45
CA ILE A 113 -2.09 1.78 -5.53
C ILE A 113 -2.47 0.34 -5.18
N SER A 114 -3.76 0.06 -4.96
CA SER A 114 -4.23 -1.20 -4.38
C SER A 114 -5.55 -1.66 -4.97
N ALA A 115 -5.78 -2.98 -4.97
CA ALA A 115 -7.08 -3.57 -5.29
C ALA A 115 -8.16 -3.31 -4.22
N SER A 116 -7.77 -2.82 -3.05
CA SER A 116 -8.70 -2.47 -1.97
C SER A 116 -9.62 -1.32 -2.37
N PRO A 117 -10.80 -1.17 -1.72
CA PRO A 117 -11.71 -0.06 -1.98
C PRO A 117 -11.01 1.30 -1.82
N VAL A 118 -11.32 2.22 -2.71
CA VAL A 118 -10.72 3.57 -2.73
C VAL A 118 -10.93 4.31 -1.41
N GLU A 119 -12.04 4.09 -0.72
CA GLU A 119 -12.35 4.69 0.57
C GLU A 119 -11.29 4.36 1.63
N ILE A 120 -10.77 3.13 1.64
CA ILE A 120 -9.70 2.71 2.57
C ILE A 120 -8.36 3.29 2.13
N VAL A 121 -8.06 3.17 0.83
CA VAL A 121 -6.73 3.52 0.31
C VAL A 121 -6.50 5.02 0.43
N SER A 122 -7.53 5.84 0.16
CA SER A 122 -7.47 7.30 0.30
C SER A 122 -7.37 7.75 1.75
N GLU A 123 -8.12 7.12 2.68
CA GLU A 123 -8.01 7.42 4.10
C GLU A 123 -6.64 7.04 4.66
N LEU A 124 -6.08 5.90 4.22
CA LEU A 124 -4.75 5.48 4.63
C LEU A 124 -3.67 6.43 4.10
N ALA A 125 -3.78 6.86 2.85
CA ALA A 125 -2.87 7.84 2.27
C ALA A 125 -2.87 9.16 3.07
N ARG A 126 -4.05 9.65 3.43
CA ARG A 126 -4.20 10.84 4.30
C ARG A 126 -3.56 10.63 5.67
N ALA A 127 -3.76 9.46 6.29
CA ALA A 127 -3.20 9.15 7.59
C ALA A 127 -1.66 8.98 7.58
N LEU A 128 -1.07 8.68 6.41
CA LEU A 128 0.37 8.59 6.19
C LEU A 128 1.00 9.91 5.71
N ASP A 129 0.19 10.95 5.52
CA ASP A 129 0.61 12.27 5.03
C ASP A 129 1.34 12.17 3.68
N ILE A 130 0.72 11.44 2.72
CA ILE A 130 1.19 11.27 1.35
C ILE A 130 0.14 11.75 0.34
N GLU A 131 0.54 11.93 -0.92
CA GLU A 131 -0.24 12.62 -1.97
C GLU A 131 -1.59 11.98 -2.25
N GLY A 132 -1.68 10.64 -2.27
CA GLY A 132 -2.95 10.02 -2.52
C GLY A 132 -2.99 8.50 -2.49
N GLY A 133 -4.22 8.00 -2.59
CA GLY A 133 -4.53 6.58 -2.63
C GLY A 133 -5.42 6.24 -3.82
N LEU A 134 -4.95 5.32 -4.67
CA LEU A 134 -5.64 4.81 -5.84
C LEU A 134 -6.15 3.41 -5.52
N GLY A 135 -7.45 3.26 -5.47
CA GLY A 135 -8.12 2.01 -5.10
C GLY A 135 -9.13 1.56 -6.15
N THR A 136 -9.84 0.50 -5.82
CA THR A 136 -10.99 0.06 -6.61
C THR A 136 -12.17 0.99 -6.34
N GLU A 137 -12.68 1.63 -7.38
CA GLU A 137 -13.81 2.55 -7.32
C GLU A 137 -15.12 1.82 -7.64
N SER A 138 -16.03 1.77 -6.67
CA SER A 138 -17.40 1.29 -6.88
C SER A 138 -18.30 2.42 -7.32
N GLU A 139 -19.22 2.14 -8.25
CA GLU A 139 -20.19 3.12 -8.74
C GLU A 139 -21.23 3.46 -7.66
N ILE A 140 -21.45 4.77 -7.46
CA ILE A 140 -22.41 5.31 -6.51
C ILE A 140 -23.44 6.14 -7.30
N VAL A 141 -24.73 5.85 -7.10
CA VAL A 141 -25.85 6.63 -7.63
C VAL A 141 -26.74 6.99 -6.45
N ASP A 142 -27.08 8.26 -6.32
CA ASP A 142 -27.91 8.80 -5.24
C ASP A 142 -27.41 8.40 -3.82
N GLY A 143 -26.07 8.35 -3.65
CA GLY A 143 -25.44 7.98 -2.38
C GLY A 143 -25.39 6.48 -2.08
N VAL A 144 -25.84 5.62 -2.99
CA VAL A 144 -25.93 4.17 -2.82
C VAL A 144 -25.05 3.44 -3.84
N TYR A 145 -24.34 2.42 -3.39
CA TYR A 145 -23.55 1.55 -4.28
C TYR A 145 -24.46 0.75 -5.22
N THR A 146 -24.19 0.82 -6.52
CA THR A 146 -24.96 0.08 -7.54
C THR A 146 -24.54 -1.39 -7.66
N GLY A 147 -23.37 -1.76 -7.12
CA GLY A 147 -22.77 -3.08 -7.35
C GLY A 147 -21.96 -3.17 -8.65
N ARG A 148 -21.69 -2.04 -9.30
CA ARG A 148 -20.82 -1.93 -10.48
C ARG A 148 -19.54 -1.16 -10.13
N LEU A 149 -18.55 -1.22 -11.03
CA LEU A 149 -17.36 -0.38 -10.95
C LEU A 149 -17.62 0.96 -11.63
N ALA A 150 -17.07 2.04 -11.05
CA ALA A 150 -17.00 3.36 -11.66
C ALA A 150 -15.75 3.52 -12.57
N ALA A 151 -14.69 2.75 -12.28
CA ALA A 151 -13.40 2.75 -12.98
C ALA A 151 -12.89 1.30 -13.15
N PRO A 152 -11.84 1.05 -13.94
CA PRO A 152 -11.25 -0.28 -14.04
C PRO A 152 -10.89 -0.86 -12.67
N PHE A 153 -11.11 -2.17 -12.47
CA PHE A 153 -10.70 -2.87 -11.25
C PHE A 153 -9.21 -2.67 -11.01
N CYS A 154 -8.83 -2.06 -9.87
CA CYS A 154 -7.45 -1.67 -9.55
C CYS A 154 -6.58 -2.88 -9.17
N TYR A 155 -6.54 -3.88 -10.06
CA TYR A 155 -5.77 -5.11 -9.95
C TYR A 155 -5.13 -5.47 -11.29
N GLY A 156 -3.90 -6.01 -11.28
CA GLY A 156 -3.22 -6.44 -12.48
C GLY A 156 -3.08 -5.29 -13.50
N GLU A 157 -3.59 -5.52 -14.72
CA GLU A 157 -3.58 -4.48 -15.77
C GLU A 157 -4.37 -3.22 -15.36
N GLY A 158 -5.41 -3.36 -14.53
CA GLY A 158 -6.17 -2.21 -14.05
C GLY A 158 -5.32 -1.22 -13.25
N LYS A 159 -4.35 -1.69 -12.45
CA LYS A 159 -3.36 -0.79 -11.80
C LYS A 159 -2.56 -0.01 -12.82
N ALA A 160 -2.12 -0.66 -13.90
CA ALA A 160 -1.38 -0.01 -14.98
C ALA A 160 -2.22 1.06 -15.69
N VAL A 161 -3.51 0.80 -15.91
CA VAL A 161 -4.44 1.77 -16.52
C VAL A 161 -4.61 2.99 -15.62
N VAL A 162 -4.86 2.78 -14.33
CA VAL A 162 -5.04 3.86 -13.35
C VAL A 162 -3.76 4.69 -13.22
N LEU A 163 -2.58 4.04 -13.15
CA LEU A 163 -1.29 4.71 -13.07
C LEU A 163 -1.01 5.56 -14.32
N ARG A 164 -1.25 5.02 -15.54
CA ARG A 164 -1.05 5.79 -16.79
C ARG A 164 -1.93 7.04 -16.81
N LYS A 165 -3.20 6.90 -16.39
CA LYS A 165 -4.13 8.01 -16.31
C LYS A 165 -3.61 9.08 -15.36
N LEU A 166 -3.28 8.73 -14.12
CA LEU A 166 -2.73 9.67 -13.15
C LEU A 166 -1.46 10.35 -13.66
N ALA A 167 -0.53 9.59 -14.25
CA ALA A 167 0.71 10.15 -14.77
C ALA A 167 0.48 11.16 -15.90
N ALA A 168 -0.54 10.94 -16.72
CA ALA A 168 -0.92 11.88 -17.78
C ALA A 168 -1.60 13.13 -17.21
N ASP A 169 -2.48 12.98 -16.20
CA ASP A 169 -3.21 14.07 -15.58
C ASP A 169 -2.25 15.00 -14.79
N GLU A 170 -1.27 14.44 -14.08
CA GLU A 170 -0.30 15.18 -13.25
C GLU A 170 1.00 15.54 -13.98
N GLY A 171 1.19 15.04 -15.19
CA GLY A 171 2.38 15.32 -15.99
C GLY A 171 3.65 14.60 -15.51
N TYR A 172 3.54 13.42 -14.90
CA TYR A 172 4.68 12.62 -14.47
C TYR A 172 5.41 11.97 -15.65
N ASP A 173 6.73 12.05 -15.63
CA ASP A 173 7.60 11.26 -16.52
C ASP A 173 7.75 9.83 -15.94
N LEU A 174 7.05 8.88 -16.51
CA LEU A 174 7.07 7.48 -16.08
C LEU A 174 8.48 6.88 -16.06
N ALA A 175 9.40 7.32 -16.94
CA ALA A 175 10.78 6.85 -16.93
C ALA A 175 11.54 7.26 -15.65
N ARG A 176 11.07 8.28 -14.95
CA ARG A 176 11.63 8.78 -13.69
C ARG A 176 10.85 8.30 -12.46
N CYS A 177 9.67 7.71 -12.65
CA CYS A 177 8.83 7.22 -11.58
C CYS A 177 9.31 5.89 -11.00
N TYR A 178 8.83 5.58 -9.80
CA TYR A 178 9.15 4.40 -9.02
C TYR A 178 7.88 3.56 -8.78
N ALA A 179 8.01 2.23 -8.75
CA ALA A 179 6.92 1.36 -8.34
C ALA A 179 7.44 0.23 -7.44
N TYR A 180 6.69 -0.06 -6.38
CA TYR A 180 7.01 -1.04 -5.35
C TYR A 180 5.90 -2.07 -5.25
N SER A 181 6.22 -3.37 -5.38
CA SER A 181 5.26 -4.46 -5.19
C SER A 181 5.92 -5.77 -4.82
N ASP A 182 5.16 -6.66 -4.16
CA ASP A 182 5.55 -8.01 -3.81
C ASP A 182 5.05 -9.07 -4.80
N SER A 183 4.08 -8.74 -5.66
CA SER A 183 3.31 -9.70 -6.44
C SER A 183 3.50 -9.57 -7.95
N ALA A 184 3.61 -10.73 -8.61
CA ALA A 184 3.65 -10.79 -10.08
C ALA A 184 2.36 -10.29 -10.76
N SER A 185 1.23 -10.20 -10.05
CA SER A 185 0.02 -9.54 -10.58
C SER A 185 0.25 -8.07 -10.93
N ASP A 186 1.21 -7.41 -10.29
CA ASP A 186 1.53 -6.00 -10.50
C ASP A 186 2.59 -5.76 -11.58
N LEU A 187 3.03 -6.80 -12.29
CA LEU A 187 3.97 -6.66 -13.40
C LEU A 187 3.56 -5.63 -14.45
N PRO A 188 2.27 -5.51 -14.84
CA PRO A 188 1.87 -4.45 -15.78
C PRO A 188 2.18 -3.05 -15.26
N MET A 189 1.93 -2.76 -13.98
CA MET A 189 2.27 -1.50 -13.33
C MET A 189 3.77 -1.30 -13.22
N MET A 190 4.50 -2.32 -12.75
CA MET A 190 5.95 -2.27 -12.55
C MET A 190 6.73 -2.04 -13.85
N GLN A 191 6.18 -2.51 -14.99
CA GLN A 191 6.82 -2.35 -16.30
C GLN A 191 6.62 -0.96 -16.92
N LEU A 192 5.72 -0.15 -16.39
CA LEU A 192 5.46 1.21 -16.88
C LEU A 192 6.52 2.21 -16.41
N VAL A 193 7.12 1.96 -15.26
CA VAL A 193 8.02 2.92 -14.63
C VAL A 193 9.49 2.60 -14.90
N GLY A 194 10.33 3.64 -14.87
CA GLY A 194 11.77 3.45 -15.05
C GLY A 194 12.48 2.82 -13.86
N ASN A 195 11.88 2.88 -12.65
CA ASN A 195 12.50 2.37 -11.44
C ASN A 195 11.56 1.38 -10.70
N PRO A 196 11.36 0.16 -11.22
CA PRO A 196 10.61 -0.87 -10.53
C PRO A 196 11.45 -1.54 -9.44
N ILE A 197 10.88 -1.73 -8.24
CA ILE A 197 11.53 -2.35 -7.09
C ILE A 197 10.61 -3.47 -6.54
N ALA A 198 11.13 -4.70 -6.51
CA ALA A 198 10.41 -5.83 -5.94
C ALA A 198 10.62 -5.89 -4.41
N VAL A 199 9.52 -5.85 -3.64
CA VAL A 199 9.54 -5.85 -2.16
C VAL A 199 9.02 -7.18 -1.65
N ASN A 200 9.82 -7.93 -0.89
CA ASN A 200 9.45 -9.28 -0.40
C ASN A 200 8.77 -10.14 -1.47
N PRO A 201 9.29 -10.21 -2.70
CA PRO A 201 8.58 -10.70 -3.87
C PRO A 201 8.13 -12.16 -3.71
N ASP A 202 6.98 -12.47 -4.30
CA ASP A 202 6.56 -13.85 -4.54
C ASP A 202 7.50 -14.54 -5.55
N ARG A 203 7.40 -15.86 -5.67
CA ARG A 203 8.30 -16.61 -6.55
C ARG A 203 8.27 -16.16 -8.03
N PRO A 204 7.09 -15.90 -8.64
CA PRO A 204 7.02 -15.39 -10.00
C PRO A 204 7.62 -13.99 -10.14
N MET A 205 7.34 -13.07 -9.21
CA MET A 205 7.92 -11.72 -9.21
C MET A 205 9.44 -11.77 -9.04
N MET A 206 9.95 -12.59 -8.10
CA MET A 206 11.39 -12.80 -7.92
C MET A 206 12.08 -13.24 -9.21
N ALA A 207 11.47 -14.20 -9.92
CA ALA A 207 12.02 -14.69 -11.20
C ALA A 207 12.06 -13.60 -12.28
N VAL A 208 11.07 -12.71 -12.33
CA VAL A 208 11.06 -11.57 -13.26
C VAL A 208 12.09 -10.53 -12.84
N ALA A 209 12.15 -10.17 -11.56
CA ALA A 209 13.10 -9.20 -11.02
C ALA A 209 14.54 -9.61 -11.36
N HIS A 210 14.90 -10.87 -11.14
CA HIS A 210 16.23 -11.39 -11.50
C HIS A 210 16.51 -11.32 -13.01
N ARG A 211 15.56 -11.75 -13.87
CA ARG A 211 15.75 -11.70 -15.32
C ARG A 211 15.89 -10.29 -15.87
N ARG A 212 15.21 -9.31 -15.25
CA ARG A 212 15.22 -7.92 -15.69
C ARG A 212 16.24 -7.04 -14.96
N GLY A 213 16.95 -7.59 -13.98
CA GLY A 213 17.89 -6.85 -13.16
C GLY A 213 17.22 -5.81 -12.25
N TRP A 214 15.96 -6.04 -11.86
CA TRP A 214 15.25 -5.16 -10.95
C TRP A 214 15.79 -5.29 -9.53
N PRO A 215 15.92 -4.18 -8.79
CA PRO A 215 16.25 -4.24 -7.36
C PRO A 215 15.23 -5.08 -6.58
N VAL A 216 15.75 -5.88 -5.65
CA VAL A 216 14.93 -6.64 -4.70
C VAL A 216 15.22 -6.15 -3.30
N VAL A 217 14.18 -5.79 -2.56
CA VAL A 217 14.26 -5.35 -1.16
C VAL A 217 13.52 -6.36 -0.29
N GLU A 218 14.21 -6.96 0.67
CA GLU A 218 13.61 -7.86 1.65
C GLU A 218 13.50 -7.16 3.00
N PHE A 219 12.29 -6.96 3.49
CA PHE A 219 12.03 -6.48 4.84
C PHE A 219 12.09 -7.65 5.83
N ALA A 220 12.66 -7.44 6.99
CA ALA A 220 12.79 -8.48 8.00
C ALA A 220 11.43 -9.01 8.46
N ARG A 221 11.29 -10.35 8.49
CA ARG A 221 10.02 -11.01 8.88
C ARG A 221 9.71 -10.91 10.36
N GLU A 222 10.71 -10.74 11.22
CA GLU A 222 10.55 -10.52 12.68
C GLU A 222 11.78 -9.86 13.28
N ARG A 223 11.56 -8.89 14.14
CA ARG A 223 12.38 -8.22 15.20
C ARG A 223 13.93 -8.28 15.20
N LYS A 224 14.59 -8.83 14.19
CA LYS A 224 16.04 -8.68 14.00
C LYS A 224 16.29 -8.00 12.68
N GLN A 225 16.40 -6.68 12.72
CA GLN A 225 16.66 -5.79 11.60
C GLN A 225 17.94 -6.20 10.86
N ILE A 226 17.80 -6.89 9.77
CA ILE A 226 18.80 -6.94 8.71
C ILE A 226 18.03 -6.75 7.40
N ILE A 227 18.08 -5.54 6.87
CA ILE A 227 17.71 -5.29 5.47
C ILE A 227 18.83 -5.95 4.66
N ARG A 228 18.50 -7.03 3.95
CA ARG A 228 19.40 -7.61 2.95
C ARG A 228 19.04 -6.99 1.61
N LEU A 229 19.86 -6.07 1.17
CA LEU A 229 19.82 -5.47 -0.15
C LEU A 229 20.63 -6.36 -1.10
N SER A 230 19.98 -7.09 -1.94
CA SER A 230 20.64 -7.69 -3.10
C SER A 230 20.43 -6.74 -4.29
N VAL A 231 21.40 -5.84 -4.50
CA VAL A 231 21.40 -4.92 -5.63
C VAL A 231 22.11 -5.59 -6.80
N ALA A 232 21.34 -6.07 -7.75
CA ALA A 232 21.86 -6.30 -9.09
C ALA A 232 21.71 -4.97 -9.88
N SER A 233 22.70 -4.08 -9.75
CA SER A 233 22.81 -2.76 -10.42
C SER A 233 21.80 -1.67 -10.00
N GLY A 234 22.21 -0.78 -9.11
CA GLY A 234 21.46 0.42 -8.70
C GLY A 234 21.74 0.86 -7.25
N GLY A 235 22.99 0.80 -6.81
CA GLY A 235 23.41 0.92 -5.41
C GLY A 235 23.14 2.21 -4.63
N ALA A 236 22.53 3.24 -5.23
CA ALA A 236 22.36 4.53 -4.56
C ALA A 236 21.11 4.60 -3.64
N LEU A 237 20.01 3.93 -4.02
CA LEU A 237 18.75 4.03 -3.24
C LEU A 237 18.75 3.20 -1.96
N ALA A 238 19.44 2.08 -1.99
CA ALA A 238 19.52 1.16 -0.86
C ALA A 238 20.36 1.68 0.30
N SER A 239 21.42 2.43 0.01
CA SER A 239 22.30 3.03 1.01
C SER A 239 21.62 4.18 1.77
N ALA A 240 20.73 4.93 1.11
CA ALA A 240 20.03 6.06 1.71
C ALA A 240 19.01 5.61 2.78
N ALA A 241 18.24 4.54 2.53
CA ALA A 241 17.26 4.04 3.49
C ALA A 241 17.91 3.45 4.75
N CYS A 242 19.06 2.77 4.62
CA CYS A 242 19.81 2.26 5.76
C CYS A 242 20.50 3.35 6.59
N GLY A 243 21.10 4.36 5.91
CA GLY A 243 21.77 5.47 6.56
C GLY A 243 20.81 6.37 7.34
N TYR A 244 19.60 6.59 6.77
CA TYR A 244 18.60 7.47 7.37
C TYR A 244 18.02 6.90 8.68
N GLY A 245 17.67 5.62 8.72
CA GLY A 245 17.17 4.99 9.94
C GLY A 245 18.17 4.94 11.10
N LEU A 246 19.46 4.86 10.79
CA LEU A 246 20.54 4.88 11.78
C LEU A 246 20.86 6.30 12.26
N GLY A 247 20.82 7.31 11.37
CA GLY A 247 21.06 8.71 11.70
C GLY A 247 20.04 9.28 12.68
N ARG A 248 18.74 9.05 12.45
CA ARG A 248 17.65 9.50 13.36
C ARG A 248 17.72 8.87 14.76
N ARG A 249 18.24 7.64 14.89
CA ARG A 249 18.44 7.01 16.21
C ARG A 249 19.61 7.64 16.96
N HIS A 250 20.62 8.11 16.26
CA HIS A 250 21.77 8.78 16.89
C HIS A 250 21.38 10.16 17.42
N GLU A 251 20.63 10.96 16.66
CA GLU A 251 20.18 12.29 17.09
C GLU A 251 19.23 12.25 18.29
N ARG A 252 18.32 11.26 18.36
CA ARG A 252 17.44 11.11 19.53
C ARG A 252 18.16 10.72 20.83
N ARG A 253 19.35 10.12 20.73
CA ARG A 253 20.20 9.79 21.91
C ARG A 253 21.10 10.92 22.35
N SER A 254 21.30 11.94 21.54
CA SER A 254 22.23 13.04 21.80
C SER A 254 21.55 14.31 22.31
N ALA A 255 20.24 14.34 22.51
CA ALA A 255 19.55 15.49 23.09
C ALA A 255 19.91 15.63 24.57
N PRO A 256 20.56 16.73 25.01
CA PRO A 256 20.94 16.90 26.40
C PRO A 256 19.69 17.10 27.27
N LEU A 257 19.60 16.38 28.37
CA LEU A 257 18.59 16.60 29.42
C LEU A 257 18.70 18.05 29.91
N ARG A 258 17.73 18.89 29.55
CA ARG A 258 17.58 20.22 30.14
C ARG A 258 17.36 20.05 31.63
N ARG A 259 18.34 20.44 32.43
CA ARG A 259 18.21 20.58 33.89
C ARG A 259 17.18 21.65 34.21
N LEU A 260 16.12 21.28 34.91
CA LEU A 260 15.17 22.22 35.50
C LEU A 260 15.88 23.02 36.58
N PRO A 261 15.66 24.34 36.69
CA PRO A 261 16.23 25.15 37.76
C PRO A 261 15.60 24.78 39.11
N ARG A 262 16.42 24.51 40.11
CA ARG A 262 16.01 24.38 41.53
C ARG A 262 15.43 25.70 41.99
N ARG A 263 14.12 25.71 42.34
CA ARG A 263 13.55 26.79 43.15
C ARG A 263 14.20 26.78 44.54
N VAL A 264 14.93 27.85 44.86
CA VAL A 264 15.37 28.19 46.19
C VAL A 264 14.17 28.64 46.95
N LEU A 265 13.80 27.88 48.00
CA LEU A 265 12.95 28.34 49.10
C LEU A 265 13.85 29.08 50.09
N SER A 266 13.65 30.38 50.26
CA SER A 266 14.10 31.11 51.42
C SER A 266 13.00 32.11 51.84
N ARG A 267 12.50 31.85 53.05
CA ARG A 267 11.81 32.72 54.01
C ARG A 267 10.51 33.40 53.57
#